data_be9f38554a9d0188d6282655dfe4ba63
#
_entry.id   be9f38554a9d0188d6282655dfe4ba63
#
_cell.length_a   1.000
_cell.length_b   1.000
_cell.length_c   1.000
_cell.angle_alpha   90.00
_cell.angle_beta   90.00
_cell.angle_gamma   90.00
#
_symmetry.space_group_name_H-M   'P 1'
#
loop_
_entity.id
_entity.type
_entity.pdbx_description
1 polymer ?
#
loop_
_entity_poly.entity_id
_entity_poly.type
_entity_poly.pdbx_seq_one_letter_code
_entity_poly.pdbx_strand_id
1 'polypeptide(L)'
;MSNYTHLSLEEREKLFCLNEQGIPLREIGRILDRSDTTVGRELKRNRTGLGKRANEYLIFKYIPCKAHLKALKRGVKQRTKAPLKETLIWLFVREHLKEPFNWTPEEISGRLPKIHPGKSISTETIYQYIYSKKARRYKLWQYLVNKRKKRQKKGGRSVQRASKIPGAVSIDLRPEIVNLRERVGDWETDNVIGKQSDKTALSVTVERVTKLTILSLTSKSASSKTEALIKRLTEYPNKARLTLTADNGAENTNHQEITNNLGLSVFFCHAYHSWEKGTVENTNGRIRRYIPKGISLDQLSEDQIKELEYRLNSTPRKSLGFLTPYEKMLEVLA
;
A
#
# COMPACT_ATOMS: atom_id res chain seq x y z
N MET A 1 7.41 -37.92 -29.97
CA MET A 1 6.70 -36.71 -29.46
C MET A 1 6.32 -35.86 -30.66
N SER A 2 5.03 -35.61 -30.91
CA SER A 2 4.60 -34.82 -32.08
C SER A 2 5.04 -33.37 -31.87
N ASN A 3 5.90 -32.86 -32.73
CA ASN A 3 6.31 -31.44 -32.77
C ASN A 3 5.12 -30.59 -33.21
N TYR A 4 4.25 -30.22 -32.26
CA TYR A 4 3.15 -29.30 -32.51
C TYR A 4 3.69 -27.91 -32.82
N THR A 5 3.50 -27.43 -34.03
CA THR A 5 3.84 -26.07 -34.45
C THR A 5 2.58 -25.24 -34.62
N HIS A 6 2.62 -23.98 -34.09
CA HIS A 6 1.52 -23.03 -34.30
C HIS A 6 1.45 -22.57 -35.75
N LEU A 7 0.23 -22.24 -36.24
CA LEU A 7 0.09 -21.68 -37.58
C LEU A 7 0.95 -20.43 -37.77
N SER A 8 1.67 -20.36 -38.91
CA SER A 8 2.42 -19.19 -39.33
C SER A 8 1.48 -18.05 -39.76
N LEU A 9 2.02 -16.88 -40.08
CA LEU A 9 1.22 -15.79 -40.68
C LEU A 9 0.72 -16.20 -42.06
N GLU A 10 1.59 -16.77 -42.87
CA GLU A 10 1.28 -17.26 -44.24
C GLU A 10 0.18 -18.32 -44.23
N GLU A 11 0.24 -19.30 -43.34
CA GLU A 11 -0.82 -20.30 -43.16
C GLU A 11 -2.15 -19.62 -42.76
N ARG A 12 -2.14 -18.57 -41.98
CA ARG A 12 -3.33 -17.82 -41.62
C ARG A 12 -3.91 -17.01 -42.77
N GLU A 13 -3.07 -16.48 -43.64
CA GLU A 13 -3.49 -15.78 -44.87
C GLU A 13 -4.11 -16.75 -45.86
N LYS A 14 -3.48 -17.92 -46.11
CA LYS A 14 -4.06 -18.99 -46.91
C LYS A 14 -5.38 -19.49 -46.35
N LEU A 15 -5.45 -19.72 -45.03
CA LEU A 15 -6.69 -20.07 -44.34
C LEU A 15 -7.80 -19.06 -44.59
N PHE A 16 -7.49 -17.76 -44.50
CA PHE A 16 -8.46 -16.70 -44.73
C PHE A 16 -8.98 -16.74 -46.16
N CYS A 17 -8.11 -16.81 -47.19
CA CYS A 17 -8.49 -16.87 -48.58
C CYS A 17 -9.40 -18.07 -48.89
N LEU A 18 -9.00 -19.27 -48.43
CA LEU A 18 -9.76 -20.49 -48.64
C LEU A 18 -11.13 -20.49 -47.94
N ASN A 19 -11.18 -19.91 -46.74
CA ASN A 19 -12.43 -19.78 -45.98
C ASN A 19 -13.39 -18.75 -46.61
N GLU A 20 -12.89 -17.63 -47.17
CA GLU A 20 -13.72 -16.65 -47.91
C GLU A 20 -14.24 -17.21 -49.23
N GLN A 21 -13.55 -18.21 -49.83
CA GLN A 21 -14.01 -18.96 -51.00
C GLN A 21 -15.04 -20.02 -50.64
N GLY A 22 -15.38 -20.20 -49.37
CA GLY A 22 -16.37 -21.17 -48.92
C GLY A 22 -15.87 -22.61 -48.90
N ILE A 23 -14.57 -22.88 -48.99
CA ILE A 23 -14.00 -24.21 -48.96
C ILE A 23 -14.25 -24.88 -47.61
N PRO A 24 -14.71 -26.16 -47.57
CA PRO A 24 -14.96 -26.85 -46.31
C PRO A 24 -13.71 -26.97 -45.42
N LEU A 25 -13.87 -26.88 -44.07
CA LEU A 25 -12.75 -26.92 -43.13
C LEU A 25 -11.88 -28.17 -43.26
N ARG A 26 -12.47 -29.30 -43.65
CA ARG A 26 -11.74 -30.57 -43.89
C ARG A 26 -10.78 -30.45 -45.04
N GLU A 27 -11.19 -29.78 -46.12
CA GLU A 27 -10.37 -29.57 -47.30
C GLU A 27 -9.28 -28.53 -47.07
N ILE A 28 -9.64 -27.45 -46.37
CA ILE A 28 -8.65 -26.44 -45.88
C ILE A 28 -7.59 -27.13 -45.02
N GLY A 29 -8.00 -28.04 -44.15
CA GLY A 29 -7.07 -28.83 -43.34
C GLY A 29 -6.08 -29.63 -44.17
N ARG A 30 -6.54 -30.28 -45.23
CA ARG A 30 -5.66 -31.04 -46.18
C ARG A 30 -4.68 -30.11 -46.87
N ILE A 31 -5.13 -28.95 -47.38
CA ILE A 31 -4.29 -27.99 -48.11
C ILE A 31 -3.21 -27.41 -47.19
N LEU A 32 -3.50 -27.20 -45.91
CA LEU A 32 -2.56 -26.64 -44.94
C LEU A 32 -1.75 -27.67 -44.15
N ASP A 33 -1.96 -28.97 -44.42
CA ASP A 33 -1.39 -30.10 -43.67
C ASP A 33 -1.66 -29.93 -42.14
N ARG A 34 -2.92 -29.64 -41.80
CA ARG A 34 -3.42 -29.45 -40.46
C ARG A 34 -4.74 -30.19 -40.27
N SER A 35 -5.04 -30.60 -39.03
CA SER A 35 -6.36 -31.16 -38.74
C SER A 35 -7.46 -30.12 -38.93
N ASP A 36 -8.62 -30.55 -39.42
CA ASP A 36 -9.83 -29.73 -39.53
C ASP A 36 -10.24 -29.08 -38.21
N THR A 37 -10.07 -29.80 -37.10
CA THR A 37 -10.28 -29.29 -35.74
C THR A 37 -9.32 -28.17 -35.39
N THR A 38 -8.07 -28.18 -35.84
CA THR A 38 -7.09 -27.10 -35.69
C THR A 38 -7.54 -25.86 -36.45
N VAL A 39 -7.94 -26.03 -37.70
CA VAL A 39 -8.47 -24.97 -38.57
C VAL A 39 -9.71 -24.34 -37.97
N GLY A 40 -10.68 -25.12 -37.53
CA GLY A 40 -11.91 -24.65 -36.90
C GLY A 40 -11.66 -23.91 -35.57
N ARG A 41 -10.74 -24.43 -34.76
CA ARG A 41 -10.34 -23.76 -33.49
C ARG A 41 -9.63 -22.42 -33.75
N GLU A 42 -8.77 -22.34 -34.76
CA GLU A 42 -8.09 -21.11 -35.16
C GLU A 42 -9.09 -20.03 -35.56
N LEU A 43 -10.02 -20.35 -36.46
CA LEU A 43 -11.07 -19.44 -36.90
C LEU A 43 -11.94 -18.98 -35.74
N LYS A 44 -12.45 -19.88 -34.88
CA LYS A 44 -13.31 -19.56 -33.74
C LYS A 44 -12.58 -18.75 -32.71
N ARG A 45 -11.33 -19.06 -32.37
CA ARG A 45 -10.54 -18.47 -31.29
C ARG A 45 -10.04 -17.05 -31.58
N ASN A 46 -9.80 -16.77 -32.89
CA ASN A 46 -9.11 -15.56 -33.31
C ASN A 46 -10.00 -14.57 -34.07
N ARG A 47 -11.31 -14.78 -34.10
CA ARG A 47 -12.27 -13.82 -34.65
C ARG A 47 -12.09 -12.43 -33.99
N THR A 48 -12.30 -11.40 -34.81
CA THR A 48 -12.22 -10.01 -34.39
C THR A 48 -13.58 -9.35 -34.59
N GLY A 49 -14.15 -8.73 -33.56
CA GLY A 49 -15.37 -7.95 -33.69
C GLY A 49 -15.10 -6.66 -34.49
N LEU A 50 -15.92 -6.35 -35.45
CA LEU A 50 -15.82 -5.18 -36.35
C LEU A 50 -16.73 -4.02 -35.93
N GLY A 51 -17.10 -3.96 -34.64
CA GLY A 51 -17.96 -2.87 -34.12
C GLY A 51 -19.44 -3.22 -34.16
N LYS A 52 -20.23 -2.38 -33.48
CA LYS A 52 -21.71 -2.40 -33.51
C LYS A 52 -22.18 -1.33 -34.49
N ARG A 53 -22.92 -1.68 -35.54
CA ARG A 53 -23.84 -0.73 -36.16
C ARG A 53 -25.10 -0.64 -35.31
N ALA A 54 -25.71 0.52 -35.19
CA ALA A 54 -26.98 0.70 -34.46
C ALA A 54 -28.00 -0.33 -34.98
N ASN A 55 -28.52 -1.18 -34.08
CA ASN A 55 -29.49 -2.25 -34.33
C ASN A 55 -28.98 -3.57 -34.99
N GLU A 56 -27.67 -3.84 -35.05
CA GLU A 56 -27.15 -5.10 -35.59
C GLU A 56 -26.28 -5.86 -34.61
N TYR A 57 -26.30 -7.23 -34.76
CA TYR A 57 -25.41 -8.11 -34.01
C TYR A 57 -23.94 -7.84 -34.33
N LEU A 58 -23.04 -8.05 -33.35
CA LEU A 58 -21.58 -7.98 -33.54
C LEU A 58 -21.13 -8.87 -34.67
N ILE A 59 -20.64 -8.26 -35.76
CA ILE A 59 -20.04 -9.01 -36.87
C ILE A 59 -18.64 -9.43 -36.46
N PHE A 60 -18.37 -10.72 -36.44
CA PHE A 60 -17.06 -11.27 -36.16
C PHE A 60 -16.42 -11.73 -37.46
N LYS A 61 -15.31 -11.12 -37.84
CA LYS A 61 -14.52 -11.53 -39.01
C LYS A 61 -13.15 -12.06 -38.59
N TYR A 62 -12.65 -13.08 -39.29
CA TYR A 62 -11.29 -13.54 -39.11
C TYR A 62 -10.35 -12.64 -39.91
N ILE A 63 -9.32 -12.08 -39.25
CA ILE A 63 -8.32 -11.19 -39.84
C ILE A 63 -6.94 -11.76 -39.54
N PRO A 64 -6.17 -12.29 -40.55
CA PRO A 64 -4.94 -13.04 -40.36
C PRO A 64 -3.89 -12.35 -39.49
N CYS A 65 -3.55 -11.09 -39.77
CA CYS A 65 -2.57 -10.32 -39.03
C CYS A 65 -3.00 -10.11 -37.55
N LYS A 66 -4.27 -9.81 -37.30
CA LYS A 66 -4.80 -9.68 -35.92
C LYS A 66 -4.83 -11.04 -35.21
N ALA A 67 -5.14 -12.11 -35.92
CA ALA A 67 -5.10 -13.48 -35.39
C ALA A 67 -3.67 -13.88 -35.02
N HIS A 68 -2.69 -13.56 -35.86
CA HIS A 68 -1.27 -13.80 -35.58
C HIS A 68 -0.78 -13.04 -34.37
N LEU A 69 -1.06 -11.72 -34.25
CA LEU A 69 -0.73 -10.91 -33.07
C LEU A 69 -1.38 -11.43 -31.79
N LYS A 70 -2.65 -11.89 -31.85
CA LYS A 70 -3.32 -12.53 -30.70
C LYS A 70 -2.62 -13.83 -30.29
N ALA A 71 -2.15 -14.63 -31.25
CA ALA A 71 -1.43 -15.88 -31.00
C ALA A 71 -0.07 -15.61 -30.36
N LEU A 72 0.71 -14.64 -30.89
CA LEU A 72 1.99 -14.22 -30.32
C LEU A 72 1.84 -13.71 -28.88
N LYS A 73 0.87 -12.82 -28.61
CA LYS A 73 0.59 -12.32 -27.25
C LYS A 73 0.27 -13.46 -26.27
N ARG A 74 -0.52 -14.46 -26.69
CA ARG A 74 -0.81 -15.64 -25.86
C ARG A 74 0.43 -16.49 -25.62
N GLY A 75 1.26 -16.70 -26.65
CA GLY A 75 2.51 -17.44 -26.54
C GLY A 75 3.49 -16.81 -25.54
N VAL A 76 3.65 -15.48 -25.56
CA VAL A 76 4.45 -14.74 -24.59
C VAL A 76 3.91 -14.96 -23.18
N LYS A 77 2.59 -14.79 -22.97
CA LYS A 77 1.96 -14.96 -21.65
C LYS A 77 2.12 -16.38 -21.10
N GLN A 78 2.08 -17.41 -21.97
CA GLN A 78 2.26 -18.81 -21.56
C GLN A 78 3.72 -19.14 -21.19
N ARG A 79 4.70 -18.55 -21.90
CA ARG A 79 6.13 -18.76 -21.66
C ARG A 79 6.67 -17.96 -20.47
N THR A 80 6.02 -16.86 -20.12
CA THR A 80 6.43 -16.05 -18.95
C THR A 80 6.17 -16.83 -17.68
N LYS A 81 7.23 -17.15 -16.91
CA LYS A 81 7.10 -17.75 -15.58
C LYS A 81 6.27 -16.82 -14.69
N ALA A 82 5.28 -17.36 -13.99
CA ALA A 82 4.60 -16.59 -12.97
C ALA A 82 5.64 -16.16 -11.91
N PRO A 83 5.71 -14.85 -11.56
CA PRO A 83 6.77 -14.33 -10.68
C PRO A 83 6.95 -15.11 -9.37
N LEU A 84 5.87 -15.61 -8.79
CA LEU A 84 5.91 -16.44 -7.57
C LEU A 84 6.41 -17.88 -7.78
N LYS A 85 6.68 -18.30 -9.00
CA LYS A 85 7.36 -19.59 -9.26
C LYS A 85 8.86 -19.50 -9.04
N GLU A 86 9.43 -18.31 -9.04
CA GLU A 86 10.82 -18.09 -8.68
C GLU A 86 10.98 -18.17 -7.16
N THR A 87 11.87 -19.04 -6.70
CA THR A 87 12.04 -19.37 -5.27
C THR A 87 12.36 -18.13 -4.44
N LEU A 88 13.24 -17.24 -4.92
CA LEU A 88 13.62 -16.02 -4.23
C LEU A 88 12.41 -15.11 -3.98
N ILE A 89 11.64 -14.83 -5.03
CA ILE A 89 10.43 -13.98 -4.92
C ILE A 89 9.40 -14.61 -3.97
N TRP A 90 9.23 -15.93 -4.07
CA TRP A 90 8.28 -16.66 -3.22
C TRP A 90 8.68 -16.61 -1.74
N LEU A 91 9.96 -16.80 -1.42
CA LEU A 91 10.49 -16.70 -0.05
C LEU A 91 10.33 -15.27 0.46
N PHE A 92 10.78 -14.27 -0.31
CA PHE A 92 10.67 -12.86 0.05
C PHE A 92 9.24 -12.43 0.35
N VAL A 93 8.28 -12.80 -0.50
CA VAL A 93 6.86 -12.47 -0.28
C VAL A 93 6.33 -13.13 1.00
N ARG A 94 6.67 -14.39 1.25
CA ARG A 94 6.15 -15.09 2.44
C ARG A 94 6.77 -14.62 3.74
N GLU A 95 8.04 -14.31 3.74
CA GLU A 95 8.76 -13.79 4.88
C GLU A 95 8.19 -12.42 5.29
N HIS A 96 8.15 -11.48 4.35
CA HIS A 96 7.75 -10.11 4.65
C HIS A 96 6.24 -9.92 4.87
N LEU A 97 5.40 -10.85 4.40
CA LEU A 97 3.98 -10.88 4.76
C LEU A 97 3.73 -11.23 6.23
N LYS A 98 4.60 -12.08 6.82
CA LYS A 98 4.44 -12.61 8.18
C LYS A 98 5.13 -11.71 9.21
N GLU A 99 4.94 -12.06 10.49
CA GLU A 99 5.74 -11.50 11.56
C GLU A 99 7.22 -11.90 11.39
N PRO A 100 8.16 -11.03 11.76
CA PRO A 100 7.95 -9.72 12.42
C PRO A 100 7.61 -8.57 11.47
N PHE A 101 7.76 -8.76 10.14
CA PHE A 101 7.67 -7.67 9.16
C PHE A 101 6.24 -7.15 8.96
N ASN A 102 5.26 -8.03 8.72
CA ASN A 102 3.85 -7.68 8.46
C ASN A 102 3.65 -6.64 7.35
N TRP A 103 4.50 -6.67 6.29
CA TRP A 103 4.36 -5.75 5.18
C TRP A 103 3.13 -6.04 4.34
N THR A 104 2.53 -4.99 3.80
CA THR A 104 1.43 -5.12 2.84
C THR A 104 1.95 -5.61 1.48
N PRO A 105 1.10 -6.23 0.65
CA PRO A 105 1.47 -6.59 -0.73
C PRO A 105 2.05 -5.43 -1.55
N GLU A 106 1.61 -4.19 -1.30
CA GLU A 106 2.14 -3.00 -1.95
C GLU A 106 3.58 -2.67 -1.49
N GLU A 107 3.84 -2.73 -0.19
CA GLU A 107 5.16 -2.50 0.39
C GLU A 107 6.17 -3.56 -0.09
N ILE A 108 5.76 -4.83 -0.14
CA ILE A 108 6.57 -5.95 -0.65
C ILE A 108 6.88 -5.75 -2.15
N SER A 109 5.86 -5.42 -2.95
CA SER A 109 6.02 -5.20 -4.39
C SER A 109 6.99 -4.07 -4.71
N GLY A 110 6.91 -2.96 -3.97
CA GLY A 110 7.77 -1.80 -4.20
C GLY A 110 9.17 -1.94 -3.63
N ARG A 111 9.35 -2.70 -2.54
CA ARG A 111 10.65 -2.89 -1.89
C ARG A 111 11.51 -3.96 -2.57
N LEU A 112 10.90 -5.00 -3.12
CA LEU A 112 11.59 -6.12 -3.76
C LEU A 112 12.66 -5.68 -4.78
N PRO A 113 12.38 -4.80 -5.77
CA PRO A 113 13.38 -4.40 -6.75
C PRO A 113 14.53 -3.55 -6.17
N LYS A 114 14.33 -2.95 -4.99
CA LYS A 114 15.40 -2.20 -4.29
C LYS A 114 16.39 -3.12 -3.58
N ILE A 115 15.89 -4.22 -3.01
CA ILE A 115 16.70 -5.22 -2.30
C ILE A 115 17.31 -6.22 -3.30
N HIS A 116 16.55 -6.60 -4.32
CA HIS A 116 16.95 -7.55 -5.35
C HIS A 116 16.78 -6.92 -6.74
N PRO A 117 17.78 -6.17 -7.24
CA PRO A 117 17.74 -5.56 -8.57
C PRO A 117 17.42 -6.58 -9.66
N GLY A 118 16.54 -6.21 -10.61
CA GLY A 118 16.06 -7.08 -11.68
C GLY A 118 14.93 -8.03 -11.28
N LYS A 119 14.56 -8.11 -9.98
CA LYS A 119 13.40 -8.88 -9.53
C LYS A 119 12.21 -7.96 -9.29
N SER A 120 11.04 -8.35 -9.81
CA SER A 120 9.80 -7.59 -9.62
C SER A 120 8.59 -8.51 -9.51
N ILE A 121 7.58 -8.03 -8.80
CA ILE A 121 6.27 -8.69 -8.68
C ILE A 121 5.20 -7.63 -8.56
N SER A 122 4.04 -7.82 -9.17
CA SER A 122 2.93 -6.88 -8.99
C SER A 122 2.17 -7.15 -7.68
N THR A 123 1.64 -6.09 -7.09
CA THR A 123 0.76 -6.17 -5.91
C THR A 123 -0.42 -7.13 -6.15
N GLU A 124 -1.02 -7.08 -7.33
CA GLU A 124 -2.14 -7.97 -7.71
C GLU A 124 -1.72 -9.44 -7.73
N THR A 125 -0.52 -9.76 -8.22
CA THR A 125 0.01 -11.13 -8.22
C THR A 125 0.17 -11.66 -6.80
N ILE A 126 0.60 -10.82 -5.86
CA ILE A 126 0.70 -11.19 -4.43
C ILE A 126 -0.69 -11.46 -3.86
N TYR A 127 -1.69 -10.59 -4.13
CA TYR A 127 -3.07 -10.85 -3.70
C TYR A 127 -3.65 -12.12 -4.29
N GLN A 128 -3.45 -12.38 -5.60
CA GLN A 128 -3.88 -13.61 -6.24
C GLN A 128 -3.25 -14.85 -5.60
N TYR A 129 -1.98 -14.76 -5.23
CA TYR A 129 -1.31 -15.84 -4.49
C TYR A 129 -1.94 -16.05 -3.11
N ILE A 130 -2.13 -14.99 -2.31
CA ILE A 130 -2.71 -15.07 -0.95
C ILE A 130 -4.08 -15.78 -0.96
N TYR A 131 -4.92 -15.45 -1.94
CA TYR A 131 -6.28 -16.00 -2.06
C TYR A 131 -6.38 -17.26 -2.91
N SER A 132 -5.27 -17.76 -3.47
CA SER A 132 -5.24 -18.95 -4.31
C SER A 132 -5.59 -20.23 -3.52
N LYS A 133 -6.13 -21.23 -4.24
CA LYS A 133 -6.39 -22.56 -3.65
C LYS A 133 -5.13 -23.17 -3.01
N LYS A 134 -3.94 -22.98 -3.65
CA LYS A 134 -2.64 -23.50 -3.19
C LYS A 134 -2.19 -22.86 -1.88
N ALA A 135 -2.44 -21.55 -1.69
CA ALA A 135 -2.04 -20.81 -0.50
C ALA A 135 -3.09 -20.82 0.61
N ARG A 136 -4.32 -21.31 0.36
CA ARG A 136 -5.43 -21.33 1.33
C ARG A 136 -5.05 -22.00 2.66
N ARG A 137 -4.29 -23.10 2.63
CA ARG A 137 -3.81 -23.82 3.81
C ARG A 137 -2.92 -22.96 4.72
N TYR A 138 -2.22 -21.97 4.18
CA TYR A 138 -1.33 -21.08 4.94
C TYR A 138 -2.05 -19.89 5.57
N LYS A 139 -3.34 -19.70 5.29
CA LYS A 139 -4.20 -18.62 5.81
C LYS A 139 -3.55 -17.22 5.72
N LEU A 140 -2.79 -16.95 4.66
CA LEU A 140 -1.97 -15.73 4.50
C LEU A 140 -2.78 -14.41 4.57
N TRP A 141 -4.08 -14.46 4.33
CA TRP A 141 -5.00 -13.32 4.48
C TRP A 141 -5.02 -12.74 5.91
N GLN A 142 -4.62 -13.52 6.94
CA GLN A 142 -4.57 -13.07 8.34
C GLN A 142 -3.51 -11.98 8.56
N TYR A 143 -2.46 -11.96 7.74
CA TYR A 143 -1.38 -10.97 7.78
C TYR A 143 -1.71 -9.68 7.03
N LEU A 144 -2.84 -9.63 6.30
CA LEU A 144 -3.29 -8.42 5.64
C LEU A 144 -3.88 -7.42 6.64
N VAL A 145 -3.78 -6.12 6.31
CA VAL A 145 -4.27 -5.00 7.16
C VAL A 145 -5.69 -5.24 7.68
N ASN A 146 -6.59 -5.66 6.81
CA ASN A 146 -8.00 -5.83 7.16
C ASN A 146 -8.37 -7.25 7.62
N LYS A 147 -7.45 -8.21 7.58
CA LYS A 147 -7.63 -9.62 7.97
C LYS A 147 -8.95 -10.26 7.44
N ARG A 148 -9.46 -9.78 6.29
CA ARG A 148 -10.77 -10.17 5.76
C ARG A 148 -10.70 -11.42 4.90
N LYS A 149 -11.61 -12.37 5.17
CA LYS A 149 -11.83 -13.54 4.29
C LYS A 149 -12.46 -13.15 2.95
N LYS A 150 -13.23 -12.01 2.90
CA LYS A 150 -13.94 -11.47 1.71
C LYS A 150 -13.93 -9.92 1.69
N ARG A 151 -14.11 -9.29 0.53
CA ARG A 151 -14.06 -7.82 0.30
C ARG A 151 -15.40 -7.13 0.61
N GLN A 152 -15.41 -5.97 1.31
CA GLN A 152 -16.63 -5.19 1.65
C GLN A 152 -16.51 -3.68 1.33
N LYS A 153 -17.67 -2.96 1.21
CA LYS A 153 -17.80 -1.52 0.90
C LYS A 153 -17.81 -0.65 2.18
N LYS A 154 -17.49 0.67 2.07
CA LYS A 154 -17.33 1.64 3.17
C LYS A 154 -18.65 2.25 3.68
N GLY A 155 -18.73 2.62 5.00
CA GLY A 155 -19.85 3.32 5.68
C GLY A 155 -19.39 4.50 6.58
N GLY A 156 -20.30 5.38 7.05
CA GLY A 156 -20.10 6.73 7.59
C GLY A 156 -19.69 6.90 9.08
N ARG A 157 -19.49 8.16 9.54
CA ARG A 157 -18.87 8.58 10.84
C ARG A 157 -19.76 9.52 11.67
N SER A 158 -19.53 9.61 13.03
CA SER A 158 -20.19 10.51 13.98
C SER A 158 -19.20 11.48 14.67
N VAL A 159 -19.67 12.60 15.28
CA VAL A 159 -18.94 13.82 15.68
C VAL A 159 -18.91 14.06 17.21
N GLN A 160 -17.81 14.56 17.78
CA GLN A 160 -17.66 14.93 19.23
C GLN A 160 -17.20 16.40 19.40
N ARG A 161 -17.46 17.01 20.59
CA ARG A 161 -17.21 18.44 20.90
C ARG A 161 -15.78 18.75 21.42
N ALA A 162 -15.27 19.95 21.12
CA ALA A 162 -13.91 20.42 21.44
C ALA A 162 -13.86 21.38 22.63
N SER A 163 -12.71 21.40 23.37
CA SER A 163 -12.36 22.37 24.43
C SER A 163 -11.43 23.46 23.88
N LYS A 164 -11.41 24.65 24.54
CA LYS A 164 -10.49 25.74 24.18
C LYS A 164 -9.23 25.68 25.07
N ILE A 165 -8.04 25.72 24.45
CA ILE A 165 -6.74 25.74 25.12
C ILE A 165 -6.28 27.22 25.28
N PRO A 166 -5.93 27.71 26.49
CA PRO A 166 -5.44 29.05 26.66
C PRO A 166 -4.10 29.29 25.94
N GLY A 167 -3.97 30.41 25.23
CA GLY A 167 -2.75 30.77 24.50
C GLY A 167 -2.43 29.90 23.29
N ALA A 168 -3.38 29.07 22.78
CA ALA A 168 -3.21 28.27 21.60
C ALA A 168 -3.04 29.13 20.34
N VAL A 169 -1.98 28.85 19.56
CA VAL A 169 -1.74 29.49 18.26
C VAL A 169 -2.45 28.68 17.18
N SER A 170 -3.34 29.34 16.41
CA SER A 170 -4.08 28.67 15.34
C SER A 170 -3.15 28.13 14.25
N ILE A 171 -3.56 26.99 13.64
CA ILE A 171 -2.90 26.41 12.48
C ILE A 171 -2.84 27.38 11.28
N ASP A 172 -3.72 28.39 11.22
CA ASP A 172 -3.72 29.41 10.18
C ASP A 172 -2.44 30.26 10.19
N LEU A 173 -1.80 30.39 11.36
CA LEU A 173 -0.54 31.10 11.54
C LEU A 173 0.69 30.22 11.30
N ARG A 174 0.48 28.94 10.99
CA ARG A 174 1.56 28.00 10.69
C ARG A 174 2.19 28.35 9.34
N PRO A 175 3.53 28.46 9.23
CA PRO A 175 4.21 28.76 7.99
C PRO A 175 3.80 27.83 6.85
N GLU A 176 3.56 28.35 5.65
CA GLU A 176 3.09 27.59 4.50
C GLU A 176 4.06 26.46 4.09
N ILE A 177 5.36 26.65 4.29
CA ILE A 177 6.39 25.63 4.02
C ILE A 177 6.11 24.30 4.75
N VAL A 178 5.43 24.35 5.92
CA VAL A 178 5.00 23.14 6.64
C VAL A 178 3.99 22.33 5.83
N ASN A 179 3.12 23.01 5.06
CA ASN A 179 2.12 22.37 4.21
C ASN A 179 2.74 21.74 2.96
N LEU A 180 3.80 22.35 2.42
CA LEU A 180 4.55 21.85 1.25
C LEU A 180 5.28 20.54 1.56
N ARG A 181 5.62 20.27 2.83
CA ARG A 181 6.36 19.06 3.26
C ARG A 181 7.72 18.93 2.56
N GLU A 182 8.42 20.03 2.40
CA GLU A 182 9.72 20.09 1.73
C GLU A 182 10.90 20.10 2.71
N ARG A 183 10.64 20.45 3.99
CA ARG A 183 11.65 20.46 5.04
C ARG A 183 11.35 19.45 6.13
N VAL A 184 12.39 18.93 6.76
CA VAL A 184 12.30 18.09 7.97
C VAL A 184 12.24 18.95 9.22
N GLY A 185 11.59 18.44 10.26
CA GLY A 185 11.46 19.10 11.55
C GLY A 185 10.04 19.59 11.86
N ASP A 186 9.09 19.28 10.99
CA ASP A 186 7.69 19.60 11.20
C ASP A 186 6.92 18.34 11.66
N TRP A 187 6.49 18.35 12.93
CA TRP A 187 5.89 17.19 13.59
C TRP A 187 4.37 17.33 13.77
N GLU A 188 3.68 16.22 13.79
CA GLU A 188 2.27 16.10 14.19
C GLU A 188 2.17 15.19 15.41
N THR A 189 1.37 15.57 16.43
CA THR A 189 1.15 14.74 17.63
C THR A 189 -0.33 14.42 17.83
N ASP A 190 -0.59 13.24 18.39
CA ASP A 190 -1.92 12.75 18.76
C ASP A 190 -1.82 11.68 19.85
N ASN A 191 -2.94 11.34 20.48
CA ASN A 191 -3.00 10.26 21.45
C ASN A 191 -3.83 9.10 20.91
N VAL A 192 -3.30 7.90 21.05
CA VAL A 192 -4.04 6.64 20.85
C VAL A 192 -4.52 6.16 22.21
N ILE A 193 -5.83 6.07 22.40
CA ILE A 193 -6.47 5.60 23.63
C ILE A 193 -6.85 4.13 23.47
N GLY A 194 -6.59 3.32 24.49
CA GLY A 194 -6.97 1.92 24.61
C GLY A 194 -8.41 1.73 25.10
N LYS A 195 -8.60 1.09 26.24
CA LYS A 195 -9.89 1.03 26.94
C LYS A 195 -10.18 2.37 27.60
N GLN A 196 -11.46 2.67 27.80
CA GLN A 196 -11.85 3.89 28.48
C GLN A 196 -11.36 3.93 29.95
N SER A 197 -11.28 2.77 30.57
CA SER A 197 -10.79 2.57 31.95
C SER A 197 -9.28 2.73 32.12
N ASP A 198 -8.50 2.69 31.03
CA ASP A 198 -7.04 2.78 31.12
C ASP A 198 -6.61 4.13 31.71
N LYS A 199 -5.59 4.11 32.53
CA LYS A 199 -4.90 5.31 33.04
C LYS A 199 -3.84 5.80 32.05
N THR A 200 -3.36 4.90 31.19
CA THR A 200 -2.32 5.13 30.19
C THR A 200 -2.91 5.51 28.84
N ALA A 201 -2.24 6.40 28.14
CA ALA A 201 -2.42 6.72 26.72
C ALA A 201 -1.11 6.47 25.97
N LEU A 202 -1.19 6.20 24.68
CA LEU A 202 -0.03 6.13 23.80
C LEU A 202 0.09 7.46 23.05
N SER A 203 1.08 8.26 23.42
CA SER A 203 1.47 9.47 22.68
C SER A 203 2.15 9.06 21.37
N VAL A 204 1.65 9.57 20.26
CA VAL A 204 2.14 9.31 18.90
C VAL A 204 2.59 10.61 18.29
N THR A 205 3.85 10.72 17.93
CA THR A 205 4.41 11.90 17.29
C THR A 205 5.09 11.50 15.98
N VAL A 206 4.76 12.18 14.90
CA VAL A 206 5.21 11.78 13.55
C VAL A 206 5.79 12.98 12.82
N GLU A 207 6.99 12.82 12.27
CA GLU A 207 7.60 13.80 11.38
C GLU A 207 6.92 13.75 9.99
N ARG A 208 6.58 14.94 9.47
CA ARG A 208 5.69 15.06 8.30
C ARG A 208 6.30 14.64 6.97
N VAL A 209 7.62 14.79 6.78
CA VAL A 209 8.35 14.43 5.55
C VAL A 209 8.79 12.98 5.60
N THR A 210 9.57 12.61 6.59
CA THR A 210 10.19 11.29 6.72
C THR A 210 9.24 10.20 7.21
N LYS A 211 8.10 10.59 7.79
CA LYS A 211 7.14 9.69 8.45
C LYS A 211 7.75 8.97 9.66
N LEU A 212 8.86 9.48 10.17
CA LEU A 212 9.46 8.96 11.40
C LEU A 212 8.47 9.09 12.54
N THR A 213 8.26 8.01 13.25
CA THR A 213 7.24 7.90 14.30
C THR A 213 7.93 7.71 15.65
N ILE A 214 7.55 8.48 16.63
CA ILE A 214 7.96 8.37 18.03
C ILE A 214 6.73 7.93 18.83
N LEU A 215 6.91 6.92 19.67
CA LEU A 215 5.87 6.40 20.56
C LEU A 215 6.30 6.51 22.03
N SER A 216 5.39 6.92 22.91
CA SER A 216 5.64 6.97 24.36
C SER A 216 4.38 6.59 25.12
N LEU A 217 4.51 5.73 26.14
CA LEU A 217 3.43 5.52 27.10
C LEU A 217 3.40 6.73 28.05
N THR A 218 2.23 7.33 28.21
CA THR A 218 2.02 8.48 29.08
C THR A 218 0.77 8.27 29.91
N SER A 219 0.67 8.90 31.06
CA SER A 219 -0.64 9.07 31.69
C SER A 219 -1.51 9.99 30.81
N LYS A 220 -2.80 10.05 31.07
CA LYS A 220 -3.72 10.95 30.33
C LYS A 220 -3.56 12.43 30.75
N SER A 221 -2.53 12.78 31.55
CA SER A 221 -2.26 14.17 31.99
C SER A 221 -1.42 14.93 30.95
N ALA A 222 -1.60 16.25 30.92
CA ALA A 222 -0.80 17.11 30.03
C ALA A 222 0.69 17.07 30.40
N SER A 223 1.02 17.07 31.74
CA SER A 223 2.41 17.03 32.22
C SER A 223 3.15 15.80 31.68
N SER A 224 2.60 14.60 31.86
CA SER A 224 3.24 13.36 31.41
C SER A 224 3.47 13.33 29.90
N LYS A 225 2.52 13.83 29.09
CA LYS A 225 2.68 13.94 27.64
C LYS A 225 3.78 14.95 27.29
N THR A 226 3.79 16.11 27.95
CA THR A 226 4.78 17.16 27.71
C THR A 226 6.19 16.68 28.02
N GLU A 227 6.40 16.06 29.17
CA GLU A 227 7.69 15.46 29.56
C GLU A 227 8.18 14.42 28.55
N ALA A 228 7.28 13.52 28.12
CA ALA A 228 7.62 12.52 27.12
C ALA A 228 8.00 13.15 25.76
N LEU A 229 7.27 14.18 25.31
CA LEU A 229 7.59 14.89 24.07
C LEU A 229 8.93 15.60 24.16
N ILE A 230 9.21 16.32 25.24
CA ILE A 230 10.48 17.02 25.47
C ILE A 230 11.63 16.00 25.45
N LYS A 231 11.54 14.95 26.26
CA LYS A 231 12.56 13.89 26.33
C LYS A 231 12.88 13.30 24.97
N ARG A 232 11.86 12.90 24.22
CA ARG A 232 12.05 12.18 22.95
C ARG A 232 12.46 13.09 21.80
N LEU A 233 11.94 14.32 21.74
CA LEU A 233 12.31 15.26 20.67
C LEU A 233 13.71 15.88 20.91
N THR A 234 14.19 15.94 22.14
CA THR A 234 15.57 16.39 22.43
C THR A 234 16.64 15.47 21.82
N GLU A 235 16.30 14.20 21.54
CA GLU A 235 17.20 13.25 20.85
C GLU A 235 17.54 13.68 19.42
N TYR A 236 16.76 14.60 18.82
CA TYR A 236 16.95 15.11 17.46
C TYR A 236 17.60 16.50 17.46
N PRO A 237 18.43 16.83 16.45
CA PRO A 237 19.06 18.15 16.35
C PRO A 237 18.01 19.26 16.12
N ASN A 238 18.33 20.51 16.48
CA ASN A 238 17.42 21.65 16.35
C ASN A 238 16.86 21.80 14.92
N LYS A 239 17.67 21.54 13.89
CA LYS A 239 17.24 21.59 12.51
C LYS A 239 16.12 20.58 12.16
N ALA A 240 15.93 19.56 12.98
CA ALA A 240 14.91 18.53 12.81
C ALA A 240 13.73 18.66 13.81
N ARG A 241 13.60 19.80 14.52
CA ARG A 241 12.49 20.08 15.45
C ARG A 241 12.07 21.55 15.37
N LEU A 242 11.29 21.89 14.38
CA LEU A 242 10.93 23.27 14.04
C LEU A 242 9.49 23.60 14.46
N THR A 243 8.54 22.73 14.16
CA THR A 243 7.13 22.93 14.53
C THR A 243 6.49 21.65 15.04
N LEU A 244 5.47 21.82 15.89
CA LEU A 244 4.61 20.73 16.36
C LEU A 244 3.14 21.11 16.10
N THR A 245 2.39 20.25 15.42
CA THR A 245 0.94 20.43 15.21
C THR A 245 0.17 19.49 16.12
N ALA A 246 -0.71 20.03 16.95
CA ALA A 246 -1.53 19.30 17.91
C ALA A 246 -3.03 19.59 17.69
N ASP A 247 -3.91 18.77 18.28
CA ASP A 247 -5.34 19.11 18.40
C ASP A 247 -5.62 19.89 19.70
N ASN A 248 -6.89 20.31 19.84
CA ASN A 248 -7.37 21.04 21.01
C ASN A 248 -7.70 20.11 22.20
N GLY A 249 -7.02 18.98 22.34
CA GLY A 249 -7.16 18.08 23.48
C GLY A 249 -6.54 18.66 24.75
N ALA A 250 -7.16 18.40 25.90
CA ALA A 250 -6.67 18.91 27.22
C ALA A 250 -5.24 18.43 27.53
N GLU A 251 -4.81 17.33 26.96
CA GLU A 251 -3.45 16.78 27.05
C GLU A 251 -2.38 17.65 26.39
N ASN A 252 -2.76 18.67 25.63
CA ASN A 252 -1.85 19.59 24.95
C ASN A 252 -1.81 20.98 25.61
N THR A 253 -2.37 21.15 26.81
CA THR A 253 -2.43 22.45 27.52
C THR A 253 -1.07 23.02 27.92
N ASN A 254 -0.06 22.16 28.16
CA ASN A 254 1.28 22.59 28.55
C ASN A 254 2.19 22.87 27.32
N HIS A 255 1.62 23.26 26.20
CA HIS A 255 2.35 23.51 24.94
C HIS A 255 3.44 24.58 25.04
N GLN A 256 3.27 25.59 25.92
CA GLN A 256 4.27 26.62 26.16
C GLN A 256 5.56 26.06 26.75
N GLU A 257 5.46 25.05 27.62
CA GLU A 257 6.61 24.35 28.18
C GLU A 257 7.40 23.60 27.08
N ILE A 258 6.68 23.00 26.12
CA ILE A 258 7.31 22.36 24.96
C ILE A 258 8.07 23.41 24.13
N THR A 259 7.46 24.57 23.88
CA THR A 259 8.10 25.66 23.13
C THR A 259 9.35 26.16 23.84
N ASN A 260 9.27 26.39 25.14
CA ASN A 260 10.39 26.91 25.93
C ASN A 260 11.58 25.94 26.00
N ASN A 261 11.33 24.65 26.14
CA ASN A 261 12.39 23.64 26.27
C ASN A 261 13.02 23.23 24.94
N LEU A 262 12.23 23.18 23.87
CA LEU A 262 12.67 22.64 22.57
C LEU A 262 12.96 23.73 21.53
N GLY A 263 12.51 24.96 21.75
CA GLY A 263 12.66 26.06 20.81
C GLY A 263 11.80 25.90 19.54
N LEU A 264 10.79 25.04 19.58
CA LEU A 264 9.87 24.81 18.46
C LEU A 264 8.54 25.54 18.63
N SER A 265 7.86 25.84 17.52
CA SER A 265 6.54 26.49 17.55
C SER A 265 5.42 25.45 17.56
N VAL A 266 4.44 25.60 18.46
CA VAL A 266 3.28 24.72 18.55
C VAL A 266 2.06 25.35 17.90
N PHE A 267 1.39 24.64 16.98
CA PHE A 267 0.18 25.08 16.28
C PHE A 267 -0.97 24.12 16.56
N PHE A 268 -2.17 24.67 16.69
CA PHE A 268 -3.38 23.91 17.00
C PHE A 268 -4.33 23.86 15.82
N CYS A 269 -4.79 22.64 15.50
CA CYS A 269 -5.77 22.41 14.45
C CYS A 269 -7.11 23.04 14.78
N HIS A 270 -7.91 23.34 13.76
CA HIS A 270 -9.31 23.69 13.97
C HIS A 270 -10.09 22.55 14.61
N ALA A 271 -11.09 22.90 15.39
CA ALA A 271 -11.99 21.92 15.94
C ALA A 271 -12.65 21.10 14.81
N TYR A 272 -12.64 19.77 14.93
CA TYR A 272 -13.21 18.82 13.97
C TYR A 272 -12.46 18.69 12.62
N HIS A 273 -11.32 19.33 12.43
CA HIS A 273 -10.52 19.27 11.21
C HIS A 273 -9.40 18.22 11.32
N SER A 274 -9.77 16.95 11.53
CA SER A 274 -8.79 15.84 11.69
C SER A 274 -7.84 15.70 10.50
N TRP A 275 -8.26 16.12 9.29
CA TRP A 275 -7.42 16.07 8.09
C TRP A 275 -6.19 16.99 8.15
N GLU A 276 -6.17 18.00 9.02
CA GLU A 276 -5.02 18.89 9.24
C GLU A 276 -3.84 18.17 9.90
N LYS A 277 -4.10 17.02 10.55
CA LYS A 277 -3.11 16.07 11.10
C LYS A 277 -3.09 14.74 10.36
N GLY A 278 -3.22 14.75 9.03
CA GLY A 278 -3.37 13.53 8.22
C GLY A 278 -2.20 12.55 8.32
N THR A 279 -0.99 13.01 8.70
CA THR A 279 0.19 12.14 8.83
C THR A 279 0.09 11.26 10.07
N VAL A 280 -0.19 11.85 11.22
CA VAL A 280 -0.35 11.09 12.47
C VAL A 280 -1.62 10.25 12.46
N GLU A 281 -2.72 10.73 11.85
CA GLU A 281 -3.95 9.93 11.69
C GLU A 281 -3.70 8.65 10.86
N ASN A 282 -2.94 8.74 9.78
CA ASN A 282 -2.53 7.56 8.99
C ASN A 282 -1.67 6.60 9.82
N THR A 283 -0.75 7.14 10.61
CA THR A 283 0.12 6.35 11.50
C THR A 283 -0.70 5.67 12.60
N ASN A 284 -1.68 6.36 13.20
CA ASN A 284 -2.61 5.76 14.14
C ASN A 284 -3.38 4.57 13.54
N GLY A 285 -3.77 4.67 12.26
CA GLY A 285 -4.35 3.55 11.52
C GLY A 285 -3.40 2.35 11.40
N ARG A 286 -2.09 2.57 11.29
CA ARG A 286 -1.08 1.49 11.26
C ARG A 286 -0.85 0.90 12.66
N ILE A 287 -0.78 1.74 13.71
CA ILE A 287 -0.67 1.30 15.11
C ILE A 287 -1.85 0.39 15.47
N ARG A 288 -3.05 0.70 14.99
CA ARG A 288 -4.26 -0.11 15.22
C ARG A 288 -4.23 -1.52 14.62
N ARG A 289 -3.25 -1.85 13.79
CA ARG A 289 -2.99 -3.24 13.35
C ARG A 289 -2.40 -4.09 14.47
N TYR A 290 -1.62 -3.45 15.36
CA TYR A 290 -0.90 -4.09 16.46
C TYR A 290 -1.65 -3.92 17.78
N ILE A 291 -2.20 -2.74 17.98
CA ILE A 291 -3.01 -2.38 19.16
C ILE A 291 -4.44 -2.06 18.71
N PRO A 292 -5.31 -3.07 18.51
CA PRO A 292 -6.72 -2.86 18.18
C PRO A 292 -7.47 -2.02 19.22
N LYS A 293 -8.57 -1.38 18.81
CA LYS A 293 -9.44 -0.66 19.75
C LYS A 293 -9.96 -1.63 20.82
N GLY A 294 -9.99 -1.18 22.08
CA GLY A 294 -10.48 -1.96 23.21
C GLY A 294 -9.42 -2.87 23.88
N ILE A 295 -8.18 -2.89 23.38
CA ILE A 295 -7.04 -3.47 24.10
C ILE A 295 -6.61 -2.49 25.18
N SER A 296 -6.27 -2.97 26.39
CA SER A 296 -5.76 -2.16 27.47
C SER A 296 -4.31 -1.75 27.22
N LEU A 297 -4.03 -0.45 27.30
CA LEU A 297 -2.67 0.09 27.21
C LEU A 297 -1.91 -0.05 28.53
N ASP A 298 -2.60 -0.16 29.67
CA ASP A 298 -1.99 -0.35 30.99
C ASP A 298 -1.23 -1.67 31.11
N GLN A 299 -1.49 -2.62 30.20
CA GLN A 299 -0.82 -3.94 30.14
C GLN A 299 0.41 -3.95 29.22
N LEU A 300 0.70 -2.87 28.51
CA LEU A 300 1.82 -2.81 27.58
C LEU A 300 3.08 -2.29 28.31
N SER A 301 4.20 -2.99 28.05
CA SER A 301 5.50 -2.53 28.52
C SER A 301 6.14 -1.51 27.60
N GLU A 302 7.08 -0.73 28.12
CA GLU A 302 7.88 0.20 27.30
C GLU A 302 8.64 -0.52 26.18
N ASP A 303 9.14 -1.74 26.43
CA ASP A 303 9.87 -2.51 25.43
C ASP A 303 8.95 -2.96 24.28
N GLN A 304 7.70 -3.32 24.57
CA GLN A 304 6.71 -3.60 23.52
C GLN A 304 6.41 -2.37 22.66
N ILE A 305 6.40 -1.18 23.27
CA ILE A 305 6.20 0.07 22.53
C ILE A 305 7.43 0.43 21.68
N LYS A 306 8.65 0.24 22.21
CA LYS A 306 9.90 0.42 21.43
C LYS A 306 9.96 -0.54 20.24
N GLU A 307 9.59 -1.78 20.45
CA GLU A 307 9.52 -2.77 19.35
C GLU A 307 8.48 -2.35 18.28
N LEU A 308 7.32 -1.86 18.70
CA LEU A 308 6.31 -1.33 17.79
C LEU A 308 6.82 -0.11 17.02
N GLU A 309 7.49 0.82 17.69
CA GLU A 309 8.12 1.99 17.09
C GLU A 309 9.16 1.56 16.03
N TYR A 310 10.03 0.64 16.39
CA TYR A 310 11.02 0.08 15.47
C TYR A 310 10.37 -0.55 14.23
N ARG A 311 9.33 -1.35 14.40
CA ARG A 311 8.58 -1.96 13.28
C ARG A 311 7.96 -0.92 12.36
N LEU A 312 7.34 0.12 12.93
CA LEU A 312 6.74 1.21 12.15
C LEU A 312 7.78 1.96 11.32
N ASN A 313 8.95 2.22 11.90
CA ASN A 313 10.04 2.97 11.28
C ASN A 313 10.90 2.14 10.35
N SER A 314 10.88 0.81 10.46
CA SER A 314 11.53 -0.13 9.54
C SER A 314 10.61 -0.61 8.41
N THR A 315 9.34 -0.18 8.40
CA THR A 315 8.39 -0.56 7.34
C THR A 315 8.49 0.41 6.16
N PRO A 316 8.73 -0.07 4.91
CA PRO A 316 8.79 0.78 3.73
C PRO A 316 7.49 1.57 3.51
N ARG A 317 7.60 2.81 3.02
CA ARG A 317 6.45 3.68 2.72
C ARG A 317 6.39 4.03 1.24
N LYS A 318 5.26 3.82 0.61
CA LYS A 318 5.04 4.22 -0.79
C LYS A 318 5.30 5.72 -1.00
N SER A 319 4.85 6.57 -0.05
CA SER A 319 5.07 8.03 -0.08
C SER A 319 6.54 8.44 0.00
N LEU A 320 7.43 7.53 0.42
CA LEU A 320 8.88 7.72 0.49
C LEU A 320 9.60 6.96 -0.65
N GLY A 321 8.90 6.63 -1.73
CA GLY A 321 9.47 5.81 -2.79
C GLY A 321 9.92 4.43 -2.30
N PHE A 322 9.21 3.87 -1.32
CA PHE A 322 9.52 2.60 -0.65
C PHE A 322 10.85 2.58 0.15
N LEU A 323 11.33 3.74 0.55
CA LEU A 323 12.27 3.85 1.66
C LEU A 323 11.52 3.66 2.99
N THR A 324 12.26 3.25 4.02
CA THR A 324 11.76 3.25 5.39
C THR A 324 11.86 4.65 5.99
N PRO A 325 11.05 4.99 7.02
CA PRO A 325 11.22 6.23 7.78
C PRO A 325 12.63 6.46 8.31
N TYR A 326 13.31 5.42 8.81
CA TYR A 326 14.70 5.51 9.25
C TYR A 326 15.64 5.86 8.10
N GLU A 327 15.57 5.17 6.97
CA GLU A 327 16.39 5.47 5.78
C GLU A 327 16.18 6.91 5.33
N LYS A 328 14.91 7.36 5.27
CA LYS A 328 14.59 8.71 4.85
C LYS A 328 15.10 9.76 5.83
N MET A 329 15.02 9.49 7.14
CA MET A 329 15.54 10.41 8.16
C MET A 329 17.05 10.53 8.09
N LEU A 330 17.77 9.42 7.91
CA LEU A 330 19.22 9.43 7.71
C LEU A 330 19.64 10.22 6.47
N GLU A 331 18.94 10.00 5.34
CA GLU A 331 19.20 10.72 4.07
C GLU A 331 19.09 12.25 4.22
N VAL A 332 18.17 12.73 5.06
CA VAL A 332 17.92 14.18 5.23
C VAL A 332 18.81 14.80 6.31
N LEU A 333 19.26 14.02 7.31
CA LEU A 333 20.17 14.52 8.37
C LEU A 333 21.64 14.53 7.96
N ALA A 334 22.00 13.66 6.97
CA ALA A 334 23.33 13.65 6.39
C ALA A 334 23.60 14.95 5.60
#